data_6bf5f11133f1beccd933ef792bbf3ea3
#
_entry.id   6bf5f11133f1beccd933ef792bbf3ea3
#
_cell.length_a   1.000
_cell.length_b   1.000
_cell.length_c   1.000
_cell.angle_alpha   90.00
_cell.angle_beta   90.00
_cell.angle_gamma   90.00
#
_symmetry.space_group_name_H-M   'P 1'
#
loop_
_entity.id
_entity.type
_entity.pdbx_description
1 polymer ?
#
loop_
_entity_poly.entity_id
_entity_poly.type
_entity_poly.pdbx_seq_one_letter_code
_entity_poly.pdbx_strand_id
1 'polypeptide(L)'
;KSELSKQESQLNRLKAIKNNKSHASKNAEQSLANAKKDLTKAQQDVIDLKNAPRKLDDAKKQLIRAKQKVEESKKALDNANVKLKLANAKKEAAKKEYTKVTEAYKQYLLLKQKAASKGSWIQSSGRWWYRHNNGSYTTNGWELIDSTWYYFDSSGWMQTGWVKTGGSWYYLNSSGAMQTGWVKTGGLWYYLNSSGAMQTGWFSVSGKWYYAYGSGALAISTTTPDGYKVNYNGEWIR
;
A
#
# COMPACT_ATOMS: atom_id res chain seq x y z
N LYS A 1 13.22 -16.01 -4.79
CA LYS A 1 11.74 -15.77 -4.74
C LYS A 1 11.16 -16.05 -3.36
N SER A 2 11.58 -17.11 -2.65
CA SER A 2 10.99 -17.48 -1.34
C SER A 2 11.26 -16.45 -0.25
N GLU A 3 12.45 -15.82 -0.22
CA GLU A 3 12.80 -14.83 0.80
C GLU A 3 12.04 -13.51 0.60
N LEU A 4 11.88 -13.06 -0.64
CA LEU A 4 11.10 -11.89 -0.97
C LEU A 4 9.63 -12.05 -0.54
N SER A 5 9.04 -13.23 -0.80
CA SER A 5 7.67 -13.55 -0.39
C SER A 5 7.49 -13.58 1.13
N LYS A 6 8.48 -14.05 1.91
CA LYS A 6 8.48 -14.00 3.36
C LYS A 6 8.50 -12.56 3.89
N GLN A 7 9.36 -11.72 3.33
CA GLN A 7 9.49 -10.32 3.72
C GLN A 7 8.20 -9.53 3.41
N GLU A 8 7.57 -9.81 2.29
CA GLU A 8 6.29 -9.22 1.89
C GLU A 8 5.16 -9.62 2.85
N SER A 9 5.12 -10.89 3.24
CA SER A 9 4.17 -11.42 4.24
C SER A 9 4.38 -10.76 5.61
N GLN A 10 5.64 -10.59 6.07
CA GLN A 10 5.97 -9.87 7.29
C GLN A 10 5.54 -8.40 7.23
N LEU A 11 5.78 -7.70 6.12
CA LEU A 11 5.37 -6.32 5.95
C LEU A 11 3.83 -6.18 6.05
N ASN A 12 3.08 -7.09 5.45
CA ASN A 12 1.62 -7.08 5.51
C ASN A 12 1.10 -7.34 6.94
N ARG A 13 1.71 -8.27 7.69
CA ARG A 13 1.40 -8.48 9.12
C ARG A 13 1.67 -7.22 9.95
N LEU A 14 2.77 -6.53 9.71
CA LEU A 14 3.10 -5.30 10.44
C LEU A 14 2.16 -4.13 10.09
N LYS A 15 1.68 -4.05 8.84
CA LYS A 15 0.63 -3.10 8.45
C LYS A 15 -0.68 -3.37 9.21
N ALA A 16 -1.09 -4.62 9.33
CA ALA A 16 -2.29 -5.02 10.09
C ALA A 16 -2.15 -4.67 11.59
N ILE A 17 -1.00 -4.96 12.20
CA ILE A 17 -0.70 -4.59 13.58
C ILE A 17 -0.74 -3.07 13.79
N LYS A 18 -0.19 -2.29 12.87
CA LYS A 18 -0.26 -0.83 12.92
C LYS A 18 -1.70 -0.32 12.90
N ASN A 19 -2.54 -0.85 12.00
CA ASN A 19 -3.94 -0.45 11.90
C ASN A 19 -4.70 -0.77 13.18
N ASN A 20 -4.54 -1.98 13.73
CA ASN A 20 -5.17 -2.36 15.00
C ASN A 20 -4.74 -1.48 16.17
N LYS A 21 -3.46 -1.09 16.25
CA LYS A 21 -2.96 -0.19 17.29
C LYS A 21 -3.42 1.25 17.09
N SER A 22 -3.61 1.71 15.86
CA SER A 22 -4.21 3.00 15.56
C SER A 22 -5.67 3.07 16.02
N HIS A 23 -6.44 1.99 15.81
CA HIS A 23 -7.81 1.89 16.34
C HIS A 23 -7.86 1.89 17.87
N ALA A 24 -6.94 1.15 18.52
CA ALA A 24 -6.83 1.16 19.99
C ALA A 24 -6.51 2.55 20.55
N SER A 25 -5.63 3.32 19.90
CA SER A 25 -5.32 4.70 20.27
C SER A 25 -6.55 5.60 20.15
N LYS A 26 -7.27 5.54 19.03
CA LYS A 26 -8.52 6.30 18.82
C LYS A 26 -9.59 5.95 19.87
N ASN A 27 -9.72 4.67 20.21
CA ASN A 27 -10.67 4.25 21.25
C ASN A 27 -10.27 4.79 22.62
N ALA A 28 -8.97 4.81 22.95
CA ALA A 28 -8.47 5.39 24.20
C ALA A 28 -8.68 6.91 24.26
N GLU A 29 -8.47 7.63 23.15
CA GLU A 29 -8.77 9.07 23.03
C GLU A 29 -10.26 9.36 23.26
N GLN A 30 -11.14 8.60 22.64
CA GLN A 30 -12.58 8.71 22.84
C GLN A 30 -12.98 8.44 24.30
N SER A 31 -12.41 7.41 24.91
CA SER A 31 -12.63 7.09 26.33
C SER A 31 -12.17 8.22 27.25
N LEU A 32 -11.02 8.83 26.96
CA LEU A 32 -10.51 9.98 27.69
C LEU A 32 -11.41 11.22 27.53
N ALA A 33 -11.91 11.47 26.30
CA ALA A 33 -12.83 12.57 26.03
C ALA A 33 -14.16 12.41 26.80
N ASN A 34 -14.72 11.18 26.82
CA ASN A 34 -15.92 10.87 27.58
C ASN A 34 -15.69 11.05 29.09
N ALA A 35 -14.59 10.53 29.62
CA ALA A 35 -14.24 10.68 31.03
C ALA A 35 -14.02 12.14 31.44
N LYS A 36 -13.46 12.98 30.55
CA LYS A 36 -13.34 14.45 30.77
C LYS A 36 -14.71 15.13 30.83
N LYS A 37 -15.63 14.74 29.93
CA LYS A 37 -16.99 15.26 29.92
C LYS A 37 -17.74 14.92 31.22
N ASP A 38 -17.62 13.66 31.69
CA ASP A 38 -18.20 13.20 32.95
C ASP A 38 -17.62 13.96 34.17
N LEU A 39 -16.30 14.21 34.14
CA LEU A 39 -15.62 15.02 35.16
C LEU A 39 -16.17 16.45 35.19
N THR A 40 -16.32 17.08 34.03
CA THR A 40 -16.88 18.45 33.93
C THR A 40 -18.29 18.50 34.49
N LYS A 41 -19.13 17.51 34.15
CA LYS A 41 -20.49 17.41 34.67
C LYS A 41 -20.50 17.23 36.20
N ALA A 42 -19.69 16.31 36.72
CA ALA A 42 -19.57 16.08 38.16
C ALA A 42 -19.06 17.33 38.93
N GLN A 43 -18.16 18.11 38.30
CA GLN A 43 -17.71 19.39 38.86
C GLN A 43 -18.85 20.41 38.92
N GLN A 44 -19.66 20.51 37.89
CA GLN A 44 -20.84 21.39 37.86
C GLN A 44 -21.86 20.98 38.91
N ASP A 45 -22.15 19.67 39.02
CA ASP A 45 -23.07 19.13 40.05
C ASP A 45 -22.62 19.48 41.47
N VAL A 46 -21.33 19.52 41.76
CA VAL A 46 -20.78 19.97 43.06
C VAL A 46 -21.01 21.46 43.28
N ILE A 47 -20.91 22.29 42.26
CA ILE A 47 -21.18 23.73 42.33
C ILE A 47 -22.68 23.99 42.61
N ASP A 48 -23.56 23.27 41.88
CA ASP A 48 -25.01 23.47 41.97
C ASP A 48 -25.59 22.96 43.29
N LEU A 49 -24.94 22.01 43.95
CA LEU A 49 -25.36 21.40 45.20
C LEU A 49 -24.83 22.13 46.48
N LYS A 50 -24.26 23.31 46.33
CA LYS A 50 -23.65 24.09 47.42
C LYS A 50 -24.55 24.29 48.62
N ASN A 51 -25.90 24.19 48.47
CA ASN A 51 -26.92 24.38 49.50
C ASN A 51 -27.63 23.08 49.91
N ALA A 52 -27.18 21.90 49.49
CA ALA A 52 -27.83 20.63 49.81
C ALA A 52 -26.79 19.60 50.37
N PRO A 53 -26.51 19.56 51.67
CA PRO A 53 -25.40 18.82 52.29
C PRO A 53 -25.35 17.31 51.96
N ARG A 54 -26.48 16.64 51.89
CA ARG A 54 -26.50 15.20 51.57
C ARG A 54 -26.17 14.90 50.10
N LYS A 55 -26.65 15.71 49.17
CA LYS A 55 -26.33 15.56 47.73
C LYS A 55 -24.90 15.98 47.38
N LEU A 56 -24.32 16.87 48.19
CA LEU A 56 -22.92 17.29 48.01
C LEU A 56 -21.93 16.14 48.23
N ASP A 57 -22.19 15.29 49.18
CA ASP A 57 -21.30 14.16 49.50
C ASP A 57 -21.31 13.12 48.38
N ASP A 58 -22.46 12.82 47.80
CA ASP A 58 -22.59 11.92 46.66
C ASP A 58 -21.95 12.52 45.41
N ALA A 59 -22.10 13.81 45.15
CA ALA A 59 -21.47 14.50 44.05
C ALA A 59 -19.92 14.52 44.20
N LYS A 60 -19.40 14.72 45.43
CA LYS A 60 -17.97 14.61 45.71
C LYS A 60 -17.45 13.22 45.43
N LYS A 61 -18.15 12.15 45.81
CA LYS A 61 -17.78 10.76 45.50
C LYS A 61 -17.77 10.50 43.99
N GLN A 62 -18.78 11.02 43.26
CA GLN A 62 -18.83 10.92 41.78
C GLN A 62 -17.66 11.66 41.12
N LEU A 63 -17.34 12.87 41.61
CA LEU A 63 -16.19 13.63 41.12
C LEU A 63 -14.86 12.89 41.32
N ILE A 64 -14.66 12.26 42.47
CA ILE A 64 -13.46 11.45 42.75
C ILE A 64 -13.38 10.26 41.76
N ARG A 65 -14.50 9.54 41.56
CA ARG A 65 -14.56 8.45 40.58
C ARG A 65 -14.29 8.90 39.13
N ALA A 66 -14.85 10.05 38.76
CA ALA A 66 -14.62 10.63 37.43
C ALA A 66 -13.16 11.03 37.23
N LYS A 67 -12.49 11.63 38.25
CA LYS A 67 -11.09 11.93 38.23
C LYS A 67 -10.22 10.68 38.06
N GLN A 68 -10.55 9.60 38.80
CA GLN A 68 -9.85 8.31 38.65
C GLN A 68 -9.98 7.75 37.24
N LYS A 69 -11.19 7.75 36.64
CA LYS A 69 -11.38 7.30 35.26
C LYS A 69 -10.61 8.14 34.23
N VAL A 70 -10.54 9.44 34.42
CA VAL A 70 -9.71 10.30 33.56
C VAL A 70 -8.24 9.89 33.62
N GLU A 71 -7.72 9.63 34.82
CA GLU A 71 -6.31 9.25 34.99
C GLU A 71 -6.00 7.85 34.42
N GLU A 72 -6.92 6.90 34.60
CA GLU A 72 -6.81 5.57 33.97
C GLU A 72 -6.82 5.65 32.45
N SER A 73 -7.73 6.48 31.89
CA SER A 73 -7.82 6.69 30.45
C SER A 73 -6.59 7.37 29.86
N LYS A 74 -5.96 8.32 30.59
CA LYS A 74 -4.67 8.90 30.22
C LYS A 74 -3.59 7.85 30.13
N LYS A 75 -3.43 7.02 31.16
CA LYS A 75 -2.44 5.94 31.17
C LYS A 75 -2.65 4.95 30.02
N ALA A 76 -3.92 4.62 29.72
CA ALA A 76 -4.24 3.75 28.59
C ALA A 76 -3.86 4.38 27.24
N LEU A 77 -4.11 5.68 27.06
CA LEU A 77 -3.73 6.44 25.87
C LEU A 77 -2.20 6.49 25.70
N ASP A 78 -1.47 6.79 26.76
CA ASP A 78 0.00 6.83 26.72
C ASP A 78 0.59 5.46 26.34
N ASN A 79 0.07 4.38 26.92
CA ASN A 79 0.47 3.02 26.59
C ASN A 79 0.15 2.68 25.11
N ALA A 80 -1.02 3.09 24.61
CA ALA A 80 -1.40 2.89 23.20
C ALA A 80 -0.46 3.66 22.26
N ASN A 81 -0.10 4.89 22.59
CA ASN A 81 0.81 5.72 21.82
C ASN A 81 2.23 5.12 21.77
N VAL A 82 2.75 4.62 22.89
CA VAL A 82 4.03 3.91 22.92
C VAL A 82 4.01 2.68 22.04
N LYS A 83 2.94 1.88 22.11
CA LYS A 83 2.78 0.68 21.26
C LYS A 83 2.67 1.04 19.78
N LEU A 84 1.98 2.12 19.45
CA LEU A 84 1.87 2.61 18.05
C LEU A 84 3.24 3.07 17.53
N LYS A 85 4.00 3.82 18.34
CA LYS A 85 5.36 4.27 17.98
C LYS A 85 6.28 3.08 17.69
N LEU A 86 6.24 2.05 18.53
CA LEU A 86 7.01 0.82 18.33
C LEU A 86 6.58 0.07 17.06
N ALA A 87 5.28 -0.03 16.78
CA ALA A 87 4.77 -0.66 15.58
C ALA A 87 5.20 0.08 14.31
N ASN A 88 5.20 1.42 14.34
CA ASN A 88 5.69 2.24 13.23
C ASN A 88 7.19 2.02 12.99
N ALA A 89 8.00 1.98 14.04
CA ALA A 89 9.44 1.71 13.91
C ALA A 89 9.70 0.32 13.29
N LYS A 90 8.97 -0.71 13.74
CA LYS A 90 9.06 -2.06 13.16
C LYS A 90 8.63 -2.11 11.69
N LYS A 91 7.59 -1.37 11.32
CA LYS A 91 7.14 -1.25 9.93
C LYS A 91 8.22 -0.63 9.04
N GLU A 92 8.81 0.47 9.49
CA GLU A 92 9.87 1.14 8.70
C GLU A 92 11.13 0.27 8.59
N ALA A 93 11.50 -0.47 9.63
CA ALA A 93 12.59 -1.44 9.58
C ALA A 93 12.31 -2.56 8.56
N ALA A 94 11.10 -3.14 8.59
CA ALA A 94 10.69 -4.18 7.62
C ALA A 94 10.64 -3.64 6.18
N LYS A 95 10.21 -2.38 5.98
CA LYS A 95 10.21 -1.73 4.67
C LYS A 95 11.63 -1.56 4.12
N LYS A 96 12.59 -1.16 4.97
CA LYS A 96 14.00 -1.06 4.57
C LYS A 96 14.57 -2.42 4.17
N GLU A 97 14.28 -3.46 4.95
CA GLU A 97 14.73 -4.82 4.64
C GLU A 97 14.11 -5.36 3.35
N TYR A 98 12.81 -5.14 3.15
CA TYR A 98 12.12 -5.48 1.89
C TYR A 98 12.78 -4.81 0.68
N THR A 99 13.09 -3.49 0.79
CA THR A 99 13.77 -2.75 -0.27
C THR A 99 15.15 -3.35 -0.55
N LYS A 100 15.93 -3.64 0.50
CA LYS A 100 17.26 -4.24 0.38
C LYS A 100 17.22 -5.60 -0.31
N VAL A 101 16.30 -6.48 0.10
CA VAL A 101 16.12 -7.81 -0.53
C VAL A 101 15.69 -7.66 -1.99
N THR A 102 14.81 -6.71 -2.28
CA THR A 102 14.35 -6.43 -3.64
C THR A 102 15.51 -5.97 -4.54
N GLU A 103 16.35 -5.07 -4.06
CA GLU A 103 17.53 -4.61 -4.82
C GLU A 103 18.57 -5.72 -4.97
N ALA A 104 18.83 -6.51 -3.93
CA ALA A 104 19.72 -7.66 -4.03
C ALA A 104 19.22 -8.70 -5.05
N TYR A 105 17.90 -8.93 -5.10
CA TYR A 105 17.30 -9.83 -6.09
C TYR A 105 17.42 -9.29 -7.52
N LYS A 106 17.24 -7.98 -7.71
CA LYS A 106 17.50 -7.34 -9.02
C LYS A 106 18.95 -7.50 -9.46
N GLN A 107 19.91 -7.28 -8.56
CA GLN A 107 21.33 -7.48 -8.83
C GLN A 107 21.65 -8.93 -9.15
N TYR A 108 21.08 -9.89 -8.42
CA TYR A 108 21.20 -11.31 -8.72
C TYR A 108 20.70 -11.65 -10.14
N LEU A 109 19.51 -11.12 -10.52
CA LEU A 109 18.98 -11.33 -11.87
C LEU A 109 19.89 -10.73 -12.94
N LEU A 110 20.45 -9.54 -12.69
CA LEU A 110 21.37 -8.88 -13.60
C LEU A 110 22.68 -9.67 -13.77
N LEU A 111 23.24 -10.20 -12.68
CA LEU A 111 24.44 -11.05 -12.70
C LEU A 111 24.17 -12.37 -13.41
N LYS A 112 23.03 -13.01 -13.14
CA LYS A 112 22.60 -14.23 -13.82
C LYS A 112 22.44 -14.01 -15.31
N GLN A 113 21.93 -12.86 -15.72
CA GLN A 113 21.81 -12.46 -17.11
C GLN A 113 23.17 -12.18 -17.77
N LYS A 114 24.09 -11.48 -17.09
CA LYS A 114 25.48 -11.30 -17.58
C LYS A 114 26.21 -12.64 -17.74
N ALA A 115 25.96 -13.59 -16.85
CA ALA A 115 26.54 -14.94 -16.93
C ALA A 115 25.94 -15.78 -18.08
N ALA A 116 24.65 -15.56 -18.39
CA ALA A 116 23.97 -16.16 -19.55
C ALA A 116 24.36 -15.52 -20.89
N SER A 117 25.12 -14.42 -20.85
CA SER A 117 25.62 -13.48 -21.88
C SER A 117 25.12 -13.66 -23.33
N LYS A 118 24.70 -12.50 -23.87
CA LYS A 118 24.43 -12.22 -25.30
C LYS A 118 23.77 -13.36 -26.08
N GLY A 119 22.47 -13.48 -25.89
CA GLY A 119 21.67 -14.33 -26.77
C GLY A 119 21.31 -13.61 -28.07
N SER A 120 20.46 -14.23 -28.84
CA SER A 120 19.92 -13.70 -30.08
C SER A 120 18.42 -13.80 -30.12
N TRP A 121 17.78 -12.76 -30.62
CA TRP A 121 16.37 -12.80 -30.95
C TRP A 121 16.15 -13.67 -32.17
N ILE A 122 15.22 -14.59 -32.09
CA ILE A 122 14.86 -15.50 -33.18
C ILE A 122 13.38 -15.34 -33.47
N GLN A 123 13.07 -15.16 -34.75
CA GLN A 123 11.69 -15.12 -35.22
C GLN A 123 11.33 -16.46 -35.89
N SER A 124 10.16 -16.98 -35.54
CA SER A 124 9.59 -18.15 -36.20
C SER A 124 8.07 -18.01 -36.25
N SER A 125 7.48 -18.21 -37.40
CA SER A 125 6.04 -18.09 -37.66
C SER A 125 5.42 -16.78 -37.11
N GLY A 126 6.12 -15.66 -37.31
CA GLY A 126 5.67 -14.33 -36.86
C GLY A 126 5.81 -14.07 -35.37
N ARG A 127 6.29 -15.03 -34.59
CA ARG A 127 6.53 -14.88 -33.15
C ARG A 127 8.02 -14.80 -32.84
N TRP A 128 8.35 -14.15 -31.71
CA TRP A 128 9.71 -13.97 -31.26
C TRP A 128 10.00 -14.78 -30.01
N TRP A 129 11.23 -15.31 -29.90
CA TRP A 129 11.81 -15.87 -28.69
C TRP A 129 13.27 -15.49 -28.58
N TYR A 130 13.83 -15.58 -27.39
CA TYR A 130 15.23 -15.22 -27.16
C TYR A 130 16.05 -16.43 -26.78
N ARG A 131 17.03 -16.74 -27.60
CA ARG A 131 17.96 -17.87 -27.43
C ARG A 131 19.22 -17.38 -26.75
N HIS A 132 19.54 -17.93 -25.58
CA HIS A 132 20.82 -17.70 -24.92
C HIS A 132 21.96 -18.41 -25.65
N ASN A 133 23.23 -17.96 -25.43
CA ASN A 133 24.40 -18.56 -26.04
C ASN A 133 24.61 -20.03 -25.67
N ASN A 134 24.17 -20.46 -24.51
CA ASN A 134 24.17 -21.85 -24.05
C ASN A 134 23.06 -22.72 -24.67
N GLY A 135 22.25 -22.15 -25.58
CA GLY A 135 21.15 -22.84 -26.25
C GLY A 135 19.84 -22.85 -25.43
N SER A 136 19.84 -22.40 -24.17
CA SER A 136 18.62 -22.27 -23.36
C SER A 136 17.78 -21.07 -23.80
N TYR A 137 16.57 -20.99 -23.28
CA TYR A 137 15.65 -19.85 -23.43
C TYR A 137 14.74 -19.71 -22.21
N THR A 138 14.20 -18.54 -21.99
CA THR A 138 13.29 -18.28 -20.88
C THR A 138 11.88 -18.76 -21.22
N THR A 139 11.24 -19.45 -20.28
CA THR A 139 9.85 -19.86 -20.36
C THR A 139 9.10 -19.38 -19.14
N ASN A 140 7.80 -19.05 -19.32
CA ASN A 140 6.87 -18.69 -18.26
C ASN A 140 7.45 -17.68 -17.25
N GLY A 141 8.05 -16.60 -17.77
CA GLY A 141 8.69 -15.64 -16.89
C GLY A 141 9.25 -14.40 -17.56
N TRP A 142 9.72 -13.53 -16.71
CA TRP A 142 10.38 -12.28 -17.09
C TRP A 142 11.85 -12.47 -17.38
N GLU A 143 12.33 -11.77 -18.40
CA GLU A 143 13.74 -11.64 -18.69
C GLU A 143 14.10 -10.20 -19.03
N LEU A 144 15.24 -9.74 -18.49
CA LEU A 144 15.81 -8.44 -18.79
C LEU A 144 16.83 -8.61 -19.92
N ILE A 145 16.52 -8.14 -21.11
CA ILE A 145 17.39 -8.21 -22.30
C ILE A 145 17.72 -6.77 -22.72
N ASP A 146 19.00 -6.44 -22.78
CA ASP A 146 19.50 -5.12 -23.14
C ASP A 146 18.77 -3.97 -22.39
N SER A 147 18.68 -4.12 -21.05
CA SER A 147 18.02 -3.18 -20.14
C SER A 147 16.49 -3.01 -20.32
N THR A 148 15.86 -3.90 -21.08
CA THR A 148 14.43 -3.91 -21.32
C THR A 148 13.82 -5.22 -20.83
N TRP A 149 12.71 -5.14 -20.06
CA TRP A 149 12.02 -6.32 -19.59
C TRP A 149 11.08 -6.86 -20.66
N TYR A 150 11.11 -8.18 -20.85
CA TYR A 150 10.24 -8.97 -21.71
C TYR A 150 9.60 -10.08 -20.91
N TYR A 151 8.42 -10.52 -21.31
CA TYR A 151 7.76 -11.69 -20.73
C TYR A 151 7.60 -12.80 -21.78
N PHE A 152 7.91 -14.02 -21.38
CA PHE A 152 7.81 -15.20 -22.24
C PHE A 152 6.76 -16.15 -21.68
N ASP A 153 5.95 -16.74 -22.55
CA ASP A 153 4.96 -17.75 -22.17
C ASP A 153 5.60 -19.10 -21.81
N SER A 154 4.78 -20.09 -21.49
CA SER A 154 5.24 -21.44 -21.13
C SER A 154 6.01 -22.16 -22.26
N SER A 155 5.81 -21.75 -23.49
CA SER A 155 6.50 -22.27 -24.69
C SER A 155 7.73 -21.44 -25.07
N GLY A 156 8.02 -20.36 -24.34
CA GLY A 156 9.16 -19.47 -24.58
C GLY A 156 8.90 -18.39 -25.63
N TRP A 157 7.65 -18.14 -26.02
CA TRP A 157 7.34 -17.06 -26.95
C TRP A 157 7.20 -15.74 -26.23
N MET A 158 7.87 -14.71 -26.74
CA MET A 158 7.74 -13.33 -26.27
C MET A 158 6.26 -12.88 -26.37
N GLN A 159 5.77 -12.32 -25.31
CA GLN A 159 4.42 -11.80 -25.20
C GLN A 159 4.37 -10.32 -25.55
N THR A 160 3.18 -9.86 -25.98
CA THR A 160 2.83 -8.44 -26.24
C THR A 160 1.46 -8.16 -25.66
N GLY A 161 1.13 -6.89 -25.45
CA GLY A 161 -0.15 -6.50 -24.86
C GLY A 161 -0.21 -6.77 -23.36
N TRP A 162 -1.40 -7.06 -22.85
CA TRP A 162 -1.63 -7.27 -21.42
C TRP A 162 -1.24 -8.68 -20.97
N VAL A 163 -0.42 -8.75 -19.94
CA VAL A 163 0.00 -10.00 -19.29
C VAL A 163 -0.32 -9.94 -17.81
N LYS A 164 -0.95 -10.98 -17.27
CA LYS A 164 -1.20 -11.14 -15.84
C LYS A 164 -0.25 -12.17 -15.25
N THR A 165 0.57 -11.76 -14.30
CA THR A 165 1.51 -12.65 -13.61
C THR A 165 1.76 -12.16 -12.17
N GLY A 166 1.98 -13.08 -11.24
CA GLY A 166 2.23 -12.71 -9.84
C GLY A 166 1.08 -11.89 -9.19
N GLY A 167 -0.15 -12.04 -9.68
CA GLY A 167 -1.31 -11.28 -9.19
C GLY A 167 -1.48 -9.87 -9.75
N SER A 168 -0.54 -9.38 -10.56
CA SER A 168 -0.55 -8.04 -11.16
C SER A 168 -0.66 -8.10 -12.68
N TRP A 169 -1.23 -7.04 -13.28
CA TRP A 169 -1.25 -6.83 -14.71
C TRP A 169 -0.08 -5.97 -15.15
N TYR A 170 0.50 -6.31 -16.29
CA TYR A 170 1.60 -5.60 -16.97
C TYR A 170 1.23 -5.37 -18.42
N TYR A 171 1.77 -4.34 -19.03
CA TYR A 171 1.58 -4.06 -20.45
C TYR A 171 2.90 -4.09 -21.20
N LEU A 172 2.93 -4.88 -22.26
CA LEU A 172 4.07 -5.01 -23.17
C LEU A 172 3.68 -4.36 -24.50
N ASN A 173 4.52 -3.50 -25.04
CA ASN A 173 4.26 -2.87 -26.32
C ASN A 173 4.35 -3.88 -27.49
N SER A 174 4.16 -3.43 -28.73
CA SER A 174 4.21 -4.28 -29.92
C SER A 174 5.60 -4.94 -30.15
N SER A 175 6.68 -4.40 -29.58
CA SER A 175 8.00 -5.03 -29.61
C SER A 175 8.26 -5.95 -28.42
N GLY A 176 7.28 -6.20 -27.55
CA GLY A 176 7.39 -7.01 -26.34
C GLY A 176 7.98 -6.28 -25.14
N ALA A 177 8.39 -5.03 -25.26
CA ALA A 177 9.00 -4.27 -24.20
C ALA A 177 7.98 -3.90 -23.11
N MET A 178 8.26 -4.23 -21.85
CA MET A 178 7.43 -3.85 -20.70
C MET A 178 7.36 -2.32 -20.59
N GLN A 179 6.16 -1.82 -20.41
CA GLN A 179 5.89 -0.40 -20.25
C GLN A 179 5.76 0.01 -18.78
N THR A 180 6.06 1.27 -18.50
CA THR A 180 5.87 1.94 -17.22
C THR A 180 5.26 3.33 -17.46
N GLY A 181 4.65 3.93 -16.43
CA GLY A 181 4.01 5.23 -16.56
C GLY A 181 2.66 5.15 -17.28
N TRP A 182 2.29 6.21 -17.96
CA TRP A 182 1.02 6.32 -18.66
C TRP A 182 1.02 5.55 -19.98
N VAL A 183 0.03 4.69 -20.16
CA VAL A 183 -0.19 3.92 -21.40
C VAL A 183 -1.62 4.09 -21.87
N LYS A 184 -1.78 4.34 -23.17
CA LYS A 184 -3.09 4.38 -23.81
C LYS A 184 -3.24 3.18 -24.73
N THR A 185 -4.25 2.34 -24.47
CA THR A 185 -4.55 1.16 -25.30
C THR A 185 -6.04 0.89 -25.30
N GLY A 186 -6.59 0.42 -26.41
CA GLY A 186 -8.04 0.23 -26.55
C GLY A 186 -8.87 1.51 -26.30
N GLY A 187 -8.30 2.69 -26.57
CA GLY A 187 -8.96 3.97 -26.31
C GLY A 187 -8.93 4.44 -24.85
N LEU A 188 -8.47 3.63 -23.92
CA LEU A 188 -8.44 3.92 -22.48
C LEU A 188 -7.02 4.18 -22.00
N TRP A 189 -6.90 5.00 -20.94
CA TRP A 189 -5.66 5.27 -20.26
C TRP A 189 -5.48 4.35 -19.04
N TYR A 190 -4.24 3.93 -18.84
CA TYR A 190 -3.78 3.10 -17.72
C TYR A 190 -2.50 3.69 -17.14
N TYR A 191 -2.24 3.44 -15.87
CA TYR A 191 -0.97 3.80 -15.26
C TYR A 191 -0.26 2.55 -14.72
N LEU A 192 0.98 2.39 -15.15
CA LEU A 192 1.88 1.33 -14.73
C LEU A 192 2.94 1.96 -13.82
N ASN A 193 3.13 1.43 -12.62
CA ASN A 193 4.12 1.95 -11.70
C ASN A 193 5.57 1.69 -12.19
N SER A 194 6.57 2.09 -11.43
CA SER A 194 7.99 1.89 -11.79
C SER A 194 8.41 0.43 -11.93
N SER A 195 7.66 -0.53 -11.38
CA SER A 195 7.87 -1.96 -11.59
C SER A 195 7.08 -2.54 -12.77
N GLY A 196 6.34 -1.71 -13.51
CA GLY A 196 5.47 -2.11 -14.60
C GLY A 196 4.08 -2.60 -14.16
N ALA A 197 3.78 -2.68 -12.88
CA ALA A 197 2.50 -3.17 -12.39
C ALA A 197 1.39 -2.12 -12.55
N MET A 198 0.27 -2.53 -13.17
CA MET A 198 -0.91 -1.69 -13.37
C MET A 198 -1.50 -1.22 -12.04
N GLN A 199 -1.80 0.06 -11.95
CA GLN A 199 -2.43 0.67 -10.78
C GLN A 199 -3.95 0.62 -10.87
N THR A 200 -4.61 0.42 -9.72
CA THR A 200 -6.06 0.49 -9.51
C THR A 200 -6.36 1.26 -8.24
N GLY A 201 -7.57 1.82 -8.12
CA GLY A 201 -7.92 2.71 -7.03
C GLY A 201 -7.24 4.07 -7.14
N TRP A 202 -7.05 4.74 -6.01
CA TRP A 202 -6.37 6.03 -5.95
C TRP A 202 -4.85 5.89 -5.97
N PHE A 203 -4.20 6.67 -6.81
CA PHE A 203 -2.74 6.76 -6.88
C PHE A 203 -2.30 8.19 -7.23
N SER A 204 -1.06 8.54 -6.88
CA SER A 204 -0.51 9.87 -7.14
C SER A 204 0.64 9.81 -8.14
N VAL A 205 0.62 10.73 -9.11
CA VAL A 205 1.70 10.92 -10.09
C VAL A 205 2.05 12.40 -10.13
N SER A 206 3.31 12.72 -9.89
CA SER A 206 3.82 14.12 -9.91
C SER A 206 2.97 15.08 -9.06
N GLY A 207 2.52 14.62 -7.88
CA GLY A 207 1.75 15.43 -6.93
C GLY A 207 0.25 15.58 -7.25
N LYS A 208 -0.23 14.98 -8.34
CA LYS A 208 -1.64 14.93 -8.71
C LYS A 208 -2.23 13.57 -8.40
N TRP A 209 -3.49 13.53 -7.96
CA TRP A 209 -4.20 12.30 -7.65
C TRP A 209 -5.09 11.87 -8.82
N TYR A 210 -5.10 10.56 -9.05
CA TYR A 210 -5.85 9.90 -10.11
C TYR A 210 -6.58 8.69 -9.55
N TYR A 211 -7.67 8.30 -10.19
CA TYR A 211 -8.40 7.08 -9.85
C TYR A 211 -8.50 6.16 -11.06
N ALA A 212 -8.09 4.91 -10.90
CA ALA A 212 -8.33 3.86 -11.90
C ALA A 212 -9.32 2.83 -11.36
N TYR A 213 -10.26 2.42 -12.19
CA TYR A 213 -11.21 1.36 -11.85
C TYR A 213 -10.51 0.02 -11.59
N GLY A 214 -11.23 -0.98 -11.09
CA GLY A 214 -10.70 -2.33 -10.91
C GLY A 214 -10.17 -2.99 -12.20
N SER A 215 -10.62 -2.52 -13.37
CA SER A 215 -10.08 -2.87 -14.69
C SER A 215 -8.73 -2.20 -15.01
N GLY A 216 -8.29 -1.25 -14.21
CA GLY A 216 -7.14 -0.38 -14.46
C GLY A 216 -7.43 0.84 -15.32
N ALA A 217 -8.60 0.96 -15.91
CA ALA A 217 -8.96 2.10 -16.74
C ALA A 217 -9.07 3.38 -15.91
N LEU A 218 -8.41 4.46 -16.37
CA LEU A 218 -8.45 5.76 -15.71
C LEU A 218 -9.85 6.35 -15.74
N ALA A 219 -10.35 6.83 -14.63
CA ALA A 219 -11.56 7.62 -14.53
C ALA A 219 -11.30 9.02 -15.08
N ILE A 220 -12.11 9.48 -16.04
CA ILE A 220 -11.96 10.76 -16.74
C ILE A 220 -13.31 11.45 -16.80
N SER A 221 -13.37 12.75 -16.49
CA SER A 221 -14.58 13.59 -16.54
C SER A 221 -15.79 12.94 -15.87
N THR A 222 -15.58 12.37 -14.67
CA THR A 222 -16.61 11.59 -13.99
C THR A 222 -16.52 11.75 -12.47
N THR A 223 -17.49 11.17 -11.77
CA THR A 223 -17.43 10.98 -10.32
C THR A 223 -16.99 9.54 -10.03
N THR A 224 -15.98 9.36 -9.18
CA THR A 224 -15.47 8.05 -8.77
C THR A 224 -16.48 7.33 -7.87
N PRO A 225 -16.39 6.00 -7.68
CA PRO A 225 -17.33 5.25 -6.84
C PRO A 225 -17.43 5.72 -5.39
N ASP A 226 -16.38 6.35 -4.87
CA ASP A 226 -16.30 6.95 -3.53
C ASP A 226 -16.67 8.45 -3.48
N GLY A 227 -17.24 8.98 -4.59
CA GLY A 227 -17.90 10.29 -4.64
C GLY A 227 -16.98 11.47 -5.01
N TYR A 228 -15.73 11.25 -5.35
CA TYR A 228 -14.82 12.32 -5.76
C TYR A 228 -14.92 12.61 -7.26
N LYS A 229 -14.68 13.86 -7.65
CA LYS A 229 -14.70 14.27 -9.06
C LYS A 229 -13.30 14.27 -9.65
N VAL A 230 -13.20 13.82 -10.91
CA VAL A 230 -11.99 13.89 -11.71
C VAL A 230 -12.25 14.67 -13.00
N ASN A 231 -11.27 15.47 -13.43
CA ASN A 231 -11.37 16.31 -14.63
C ASN A 231 -11.12 15.52 -15.93
N TYR A 232 -11.05 16.23 -17.04
CA TYR A 232 -10.82 15.64 -18.39
C TYR A 232 -9.43 15.01 -18.55
N ASN A 233 -8.48 15.33 -17.67
CA ASN A 233 -7.17 14.67 -17.60
C ASN A 233 -7.15 13.48 -16.60
N GLY A 234 -8.28 13.19 -15.94
CA GLY A 234 -8.36 12.20 -14.86
C GLY A 234 -7.83 12.67 -13.51
N GLU A 235 -7.45 13.95 -13.37
CA GLU A 235 -6.94 14.51 -12.14
C GLU A 235 -8.09 14.79 -11.16
N TRP A 236 -7.90 14.43 -9.88
CA TRP A 236 -8.85 14.79 -8.83
C TRP A 236 -8.98 16.32 -8.71
N ILE A 237 -10.23 16.77 -8.62
CA ILE A 237 -10.60 18.17 -8.41
C ILE A 237 -11.42 18.28 -7.10
N ARG A 238 -11.17 19.34 -6.36
CA ARG A 238 -11.92 19.65 -5.12
C ARG A 238 -13.30 20.21 -5.46
#